data_5f330a56d6921b99115e7ca910bea0d5
#
_entry.id   5f330a56d6921b99115e7ca910bea0d5
#
_cell.length_a   1.000
_cell.length_b   1.000
_cell.length_c   1.000
_cell.angle_alpha   90.00
_cell.angle_beta   90.00
_cell.angle_gamma   90.00
#
_symmetry.space_group_name_H-M   'P 1'
#
loop_
_entity.id
_entity.type
_entity.pdbx_description
1 polymer ?
#
loop_
_entity_poly.entity_id
_entity_poly.type
_entity_poly.pdbx_seq_one_letter_code
_entity_poly.pdbx_strand_id
1 'polypeptide(L)'
;KKGKKKWPQTHIDNAKEAEAAYQAGIEIISCEPDHHFKEVRKLAPTAFLSVGLRHGYVSSPQEAIKYGFEILEMGADAVYCSHSIYFIEAMAKEGIPITSHVGLVPNLSTWTNFRAVGKTAEEALQVCQKVKDLENAGAACVEVEVVPIEVADHITKNTKMITMGMGC
;
A
#
# COMPACT_ATOMS: atom_id res chain seq x y z
N LYS A 1 1.59 -4.49 -19.60
CA LYS A 1 0.17 -4.70 -19.93
C LYS A 1 -0.55 -4.95 -18.61
N LYS A 2 -1.46 -4.03 -18.20
CA LYS A 2 -2.38 -4.31 -17.08
C LYS A 2 -3.09 -5.62 -17.44
N GLY A 3 -2.83 -6.66 -16.63
CA GLY A 3 -3.28 -8.01 -16.93
C GLY A 3 -4.80 -8.12 -16.81
N LYS A 4 -5.37 -9.11 -17.48
CA LYS A 4 -6.79 -9.45 -17.35
C LYS A 4 -7.12 -10.13 -16.02
N LYS A 5 -6.11 -10.58 -15.26
CA LYS A 5 -6.28 -11.27 -13.98
C LYS A 5 -6.40 -10.23 -12.86
N LYS A 6 -7.43 -10.35 -12.05
CA LYS A 6 -7.56 -9.66 -10.78
C LYS A 6 -6.97 -10.53 -9.69
N TRP A 7 -6.21 -9.92 -8.78
CA TRP A 7 -5.53 -10.59 -7.70
C TRP A 7 -6.21 -10.23 -6.39
N PRO A 8 -6.69 -11.21 -5.61
CA PRO A 8 -7.21 -10.94 -4.29
C PRO A 8 -6.08 -10.57 -3.33
N GLN A 9 -6.36 -9.59 -2.47
CA GLN A 9 -5.47 -9.17 -1.40
C GLN A 9 -6.22 -9.22 -0.07
N THR A 10 -5.52 -9.55 1.01
CA THR A 10 -6.04 -9.43 2.37
C THR A 10 -4.98 -8.86 3.31
N HIS A 11 -5.43 -8.16 4.34
CA HIS A 11 -4.62 -7.81 5.50
C HIS A 11 -4.72 -8.94 6.53
N ILE A 12 -3.65 -9.18 7.25
CA ILE A 12 -3.59 -10.20 8.31
C ILE A 12 -2.95 -9.61 9.57
N ASP A 13 -3.42 -10.06 10.72
CA ASP A 13 -2.93 -9.63 12.03
C ASP A 13 -2.02 -10.68 12.71
N ASN A 14 -1.97 -11.91 12.18
CA ASN A 14 -1.18 -12.99 12.78
C ASN A 14 -0.84 -14.10 11.78
N ALA A 15 0.08 -14.97 12.19
CA ALA A 15 0.59 -16.06 11.36
C ALA A 15 -0.47 -17.10 10.95
N LYS A 16 -1.49 -17.37 11.79
CA LYS A 16 -2.58 -18.30 11.45
C LYS A 16 -3.47 -17.76 10.33
N GLU A 17 -3.73 -16.46 10.33
CA GLU A 17 -4.44 -15.80 9.24
C GLU A 17 -3.63 -15.83 7.94
N ALA A 18 -2.30 -15.65 8.01
CA ALA A 18 -1.43 -15.79 6.86
C ALA A 18 -1.51 -17.19 6.25
N GLU A 19 -1.44 -18.23 7.08
CA GLU A 19 -1.57 -19.62 6.63
C GLU A 19 -2.93 -19.86 5.97
N ALA A 20 -4.02 -19.42 6.61
CA ALA A 20 -5.37 -19.59 6.08
C ALA A 20 -5.57 -18.84 4.75
N ALA A 21 -5.08 -17.60 4.65
CA ALA A 21 -5.12 -16.80 3.42
C ALA A 21 -4.34 -17.49 2.30
N TYR A 22 -3.13 -17.95 2.58
CA TYR A 22 -2.28 -18.64 1.62
C TYR A 22 -2.90 -19.96 1.14
N GLN A 23 -3.45 -20.77 2.04
CA GLN A 23 -4.16 -22.01 1.70
C GLN A 23 -5.42 -21.76 0.88
N ALA A 24 -6.08 -20.62 1.08
CA ALA A 24 -7.22 -20.18 0.27
C ALA A 24 -6.82 -19.63 -1.11
N GLY A 25 -5.52 -19.56 -1.43
CA GLY A 25 -5.01 -19.07 -2.70
C GLY A 25 -4.94 -17.55 -2.80
N ILE A 26 -4.89 -16.83 -1.68
CA ILE A 26 -4.63 -15.38 -1.67
C ILE A 26 -3.16 -15.17 -1.98
N GLU A 27 -2.89 -14.42 -3.05
CA GLU A 27 -1.53 -14.24 -3.56
C GLU A 27 -0.87 -12.94 -3.05
N ILE A 28 -1.65 -11.99 -2.54
CA ILE A 28 -1.14 -10.72 -1.99
C ILE A 28 -1.60 -10.59 -0.55
N ILE A 29 -0.65 -10.41 0.35
CA ILE A 29 -0.90 -10.30 1.79
C ILE A 29 -0.25 -9.01 2.29
N SER A 30 -0.99 -8.22 3.05
CA SER A 30 -0.45 -7.08 3.79
C SER A 30 -0.45 -7.36 5.29
N CYS A 31 0.56 -6.87 6.00
CA CYS A 31 0.68 -7.02 7.45
C CYS A 31 1.58 -5.94 8.05
N GLU A 32 1.56 -5.84 9.39
CA GLU A 32 2.49 -5.01 10.13
C GLU A 32 3.85 -5.71 10.31
N PRO A 33 4.96 -4.95 10.44
CA PRO A 33 6.31 -5.50 10.64
C PRO A 33 6.53 -5.84 12.11
N ASP A 34 5.74 -6.75 12.64
CA ASP A 34 5.85 -7.22 14.01
C ASP A 34 6.71 -8.48 14.13
N HIS A 35 6.81 -9.02 15.36
CA HIS A 35 7.60 -10.20 15.65
C HIS A 35 7.09 -11.49 14.95
N HIS A 36 5.85 -11.50 14.46
CA HIS A 36 5.29 -12.63 13.72
C HIS A 36 5.65 -12.61 12.23
N PHE A 37 6.17 -11.51 11.68
CA PHE A 37 6.40 -11.37 10.25
C PHE A 37 7.30 -12.47 9.65
N LYS A 38 8.36 -12.87 10.36
CA LYS A 38 9.24 -13.99 9.90
C LYS A 38 8.49 -15.33 9.81
N GLU A 39 7.48 -15.52 10.64
CA GLU A 39 6.61 -16.69 10.60
C GLU A 39 5.62 -16.59 9.43
N VAL A 40 5.07 -15.40 9.18
CA VAL A 40 4.22 -15.11 8.02
C VAL A 40 4.90 -15.52 6.72
N ARG A 41 6.16 -15.12 6.49
CA ARG A 41 6.92 -15.52 5.29
C ARG A 41 7.09 -17.03 5.17
N LYS A 42 7.28 -17.74 6.28
CA LYS A 42 7.39 -19.20 6.27
C LYS A 42 6.09 -19.89 5.88
N LEU A 43 4.96 -19.38 6.36
CA LEU A 43 3.62 -19.94 6.13
C LEU A 43 3.03 -19.56 4.77
N ALA A 44 3.48 -18.43 4.21
CA ALA A 44 3.08 -17.94 2.88
C ALA A 44 4.30 -17.72 1.97
N PRO A 45 5.06 -18.79 1.61
CA PRO A 45 6.39 -18.66 1.03
C PRO A 45 6.44 -17.99 -0.35
N THR A 46 5.38 -18.08 -1.13
CA THR A 46 5.29 -17.50 -2.48
C THR A 46 4.31 -16.33 -2.59
N ALA A 47 3.64 -15.95 -1.51
CA ALA A 47 2.77 -14.78 -1.50
C ALA A 47 3.59 -13.49 -1.65
N PHE A 48 3.05 -12.51 -2.34
CA PHE A 48 3.57 -11.15 -2.36
C PHE A 48 3.24 -10.47 -1.02
N LEU A 49 4.25 -10.14 -0.23
CA LEU A 49 4.09 -9.53 1.09
C LEU A 49 4.36 -8.04 1.04
N SER A 50 3.32 -7.25 1.29
CA SER A 50 3.40 -5.80 1.46
C SER A 50 3.36 -5.47 2.95
N VAL A 51 4.47 -4.98 3.50
CA VAL A 51 4.65 -4.82 4.95
C VAL A 51 4.66 -3.36 5.35
N GLY A 52 3.88 -3.02 6.37
CA GLY A 52 3.66 -1.66 6.82
C GLY A 52 4.91 -0.96 7.32
N LEU A 53 5.16 0.26 6.87
CA LEU A 53 6.03 1.21 7.58
C LEU A 53 5.13 1.94 8.59
N ARG A 54 5.19 1.50 9.84
CA ARG A 54 4.30 2.01 10.90
C ARG A 54 4.36 3.54 10.98
N HIS A 55 3.19 4.17 10.88
CA HIS A 55 3.09 5.62 10.96
C HIS A 55 3.59 6.15 12.31
N GLY A 56 4.45 7.19 12.25
CA GLY A 56 5.06 7.76 13.46
C GLY A 56 6.24 6.97 14.01
N TYR A 57 6.61 5.84 13.43
CA TYR A 57 7.78 5.05 13.85
C TYR A 57 9.09 5.66 13.32
N VAL A 58 9.04 6.30 12.18
CA VAL A 58 10.17 7.00 11.56
C VAL A 58 9.90 8.49 11.46
N SER A 59 10.90 9.30 11.74
CA SER A 59 10.83 10.76 11.77
C SER A 59 11.60 11.44 10.63
N SER A 60 12.35 10.66 9.87
CA SER A 60 13.15 11.15 8.73
C SER A 60 13.16 10.16 7.56
N PRO A 61 13.40 10.63 6.33
CA PRO A 61 13.57 9.75 5.18
C PRO A 61 14.73 8.76 5.34
N GLN A 62 15.80 9.14 6.01
CA GLN A 62 16.95 8.26 6.27
C GLN A 62 16.56 7.09 7.18
N GLU A 63 15.78 7.35 8.22
CA GLU A 63 15.21 6.29 9.06
C GLU A 63 14.25 5.41 8.28
N ALA A 64 13.43 5.99 7.39
CA ALA A 64 12.51 5.24 6.56
C ALA A 64 13.25 4.34 5.56
N ILE A 65 14.33 4.81 4.94
CA ILE A 65 15.20 4.01 4.06
C ILE A 65 15.79 2.83 4.85
N LYS A 66 16.39 3.11 6.00
CA LYS A 66 16.97 2.08 6.86
C LYS A 66 15.94 1.01 7.22
N TYR A 67 14.80 1.45 7.74
CA TYR A 67 13.74 0.53 8.17
C TYR A 67 13.09 -0.21 7.01
N GLY A 68 12.98 0.44 5.85
CA GLY A 68 12.52 -0.19 4.61
C GLY A 68 13.42 -1.35 4.18
N PHE A 69 14.74 -1.19 4.24
CA PHE A 69 15.68 -2.28 3.99
C PHE A 69 15.57 -3.39 5.03
N GLU A 70 15.42 -3.07 6.31
CA GLU A 70 15.20 -4.07 7.37
C GLU A 70 13.95 -4.92 7.09
N ILE A 71 12.86 -4.29 6.66
CA ILE A 71 11.62 -4.97 6.24
C ILE A 71 11.88 -5.91 5.06
N LEU A 72 12.59 -5.45 4.03
CA LEU A 72 12.93 -6.29 2.87
C LEU A 72 13.84 -7.46 3.25
N GLU A 73 14.83 -7.26 4.12
CA GLU A 73 15.71 -8.32 4.62
C GLU A 73 14.94 -9.37 5.43
N MET A 74 13.87 -8.99 6.10
CA MET A 74 12.99 -9.94 6.78
C MET A 74 12.15 -10.78 5.81
N GLY A 75 12.14 -10.45 4.51
CA GLY A 75 11.46 -11.21 3.46
C GLY A 75 10.20 -10.56 2.89
N ALA A 76 9.99 -9.26 3.11
CA ALA A 76 8.93 -8.51 2.41
C ALA A 76 9.28 -8.33 0.93
N ASP A 77 8.26 -8.21 0.09
CA ASP A 77 8.40 -7.89 -1.34
C ASP A 77 8.19 -6.39 -1.60
N ALA A 78 7.47 -5.70 -0.72
CA ALA A 78 7.26 -4.25 -0.78
C ALA A 78 7.03 -3.66 0.61
N VAL A 79 7.33 -2.37 0.74
CA VAL A 79 7.04 -1.56 1.93
C VAL A 79 5.73 -0.80 1.70
N TYR A 80 4.75 -0.99 2.58
CA TYR A 80 3.54 -0.17 2.59
C TYR A 80 3.82 1.13 3.34
N CYS A 81 3.67 2.26 2.66
CA CYS A 81 4.00 3.58 3.21
C CYS A 81 2.96 4.64 2.84
N SER A 82 2.27 5.17 3.84
CA SER A 82 1.31 6.27 3.72
C SER A 82 1.85 7.63 4.22
N HIS A 83 3.16 7.75 4.39
CA HIS A 83 3.81 9.02 4.75
C HIS A 83 3.79 10.02 3.59
N SER A 84 4.39 11.19 3.80
CA SER A 84 4.47 12.23 2.77
C SER A 84 5.28 11.77 1.54
N ILE A 85 5.07 12.44 0.42
CA ILE A 85 5.80 12.21 -0.83
C ILE A 85 7.31 12.22 -0.63
N TYR A 86 7.81 13.06 0.27
CA TYR A 86 9.24 13.16 0.57
C TYR A 86 9.84 11.85 1.09
N PHE A 87 9.12 11.10 1.93
CA PHE A 87 9.55 9.78 2.40
C PHE A 87 9.50 8.74 1.27
N ILE A 88 8.45 8.75 0.49
CA ILE A 88 8.23 7.82 -0.62
C ILE A 88 9.31 7.99 -1.68
N GLU A 89 9.57 9.23 -2.10
CA GLU A 89 10.60 9.54 -3.09
C GLU A 89 12.00 9.11 -2.61
N ALA A 90 12.33 9.37 -1.34
CA ALA A 90 13.62 9.01 -0.79
C ALA A 90 13.83 7.49 -0.78
N MET A 91 12.86 6.70 -0.35
CA MET A 91 12.93 5.23 -0.37
C MET A 91 12.95 4.67 -1.80
N ALA A 92 12.12 5.22 -2.70
CA ALA A 92 12.06 4.77 -4.09
C ALA A 92 13.38 5.00 -4.84
N LYS A 93 14.10 6.10 -4.56
CA LYS A 93 15.44 6.36 -5.12
C LYS A 93 16.48 5.33 -4.72
N GLU A 94 16.32 4.70 -3.56
CA GLU A 94 17.18 3.60 -3.09
C GLU A 94 16.72 2.22 -3.60
N GLY A 95 15.67 2.18 -4.45
CA GLY A 95 15.17 0.95 -5.04
C GLY A 95 14.23 0.14 -4.14
N ILE A 96 13.73 0.71 -3.05
CA ILE A 96 12.74 0.06 -2.19
C ILE A 96 11.38 0.08 -2.89
N PRO A 97 10.76 -1.09 -3.18
CA PRO A 97 9.42 -1.14 -3.76
C PRO A 97 8.38 -0.63 -2.77
N ILE A 98 7.54 0.33 -3.19
CA ILE A 98 6.59 0.99 -2.30
C ILE A 98 5.16 0.80 -2.78
N THR A 99 4.30 0.36 -1.87
CA THR A 99 2.85 0.47 -1.95
C THR A 99 2.42 1.68 -1.14
N SER A 100 1.72 2.63 -1.76
CA SER A 100 1.20 3.81 -1.07
C SER A 100 -0.33 3.83 -1.04
N HIS A 101 -0.95 4.92 -0.57
CA HIS A 101 -2.37 4.96 -0.24
C HIS A 101 -3.01 6.29 -0.61
N VAL A 102 -4.23 6.22 -1.18
CA VAL A 102 -5.10 7.37 -1.45
C VAL A 102 -6.55 7.07 -1.09
N GLY A 103 -7.34 8.10 -0.94
CA GLY A 103 -8.74 8.01 -0.51
C GLY A 103 -8.86 8.10 1.01
N LEU A 104 -9.52 7.13 1.64
CA LEU A 104 -9.64 7.07 3.11
C LEU A 104 -8.35 6.50 3.71
N VAL A 105 -7.34 7.36 3.85
CA VAL A 105 -6.06 6.96 4.43
C VAL A 105 -6.21 6.79 5.95
N PRO A 106 -5.89 5.62 6.54
CA PRO A 106 -6.14 5.34 7.97
C PRO A 106 -5.60 6.39 8.93
N ASN A 107 -4.38 6.87 8.70
CA ASN A 107 -3.76 7.91 9.53
C ASN A 107 -4.46 9.27 9.48
N LEU A 108 -5.25 9.51 8.44
CA LEU A 108 -5.97 10.75 8.18
C LEU A 108 -7.49 10.59 8.30
N SER A 109 -7.96 9.41 8.69
CA SER A 109 -9.39 9.06 8.70
C SER A 109 -10.23 9.97 9.59
N THR A 110 -9.68 10.46 10.71
CA THR A 110 -10.35 11.44 11.57
C THR A 110 -10.57 12.78 10.88
N TRP A 111 -9.67 13.20 9.97
CA TRP A 111 -9.80 14.43 9.20
C TRP A 111 -10.88 14.33 8.12
N THR A 112 -11.15 13.12 7.64
CA THR A 112 -12.19 12.85 6.65
C THR A 112 -13.51 12.39 7.28
N ASN A 113 -13.59 12.35 8.60
CA ASN A 113 -14.77 11.87 9.33
C ASN A 113 -15.16 10.42 8.98
N PHE A 114 -14.18 9.57 8.65
CA PHE A 114 -14.39 8.18 8.21
C PHE A 114 -15.39 8.02 7.05
N ARG A 115 -15.45 9.00 6.17
CA ARG A 115 -16.33 8.98 4.98
C ARG A 115 -15.56 8.68 3.70
N ALA A 116 -16.30 8.31 2.67
CA ALA A 116 -15.74 8.23 1.31
C ALA A 116 -15.16 9.59 0.87
N VAL A 117 -13.98 9.54 0.25
CA VAL A 117 -13.22 10.68 -0.26
C VAL A 117 -13.35 10.74 -1.78
N GLY A 118 -13.46 11.94 -2.34
CA GLY A 118 -13.61 12.12 -3.80
C GLY A 118 -15.05 12.20 -4.27
N LYS A 119 -16.00 12.50 -3.39
CA LYS A 119 -17.43 12.66 -3.75
C LYS A 119 -17.74 13.95 -4.47
N THR A 120 -16.93 14.98 -4.31
CA THR A 120 -17.03 16.24 -5.07
C THR A 120 -15.98 16.25 -6.18
N ALA A 121 -16.20 17.06 -7.22
CA ALA A 121 -15.24 17.22 -8.31
C ALA A 121 -13.86 17.70 -7.80
N GLU A 122 -13.86 18.60 -6.83
CA GLU A 122 -12.64 19.11 -6.21
C GLU A 122 -11.88 18.00 -5.47
N GLU A 123 -12.55 17.22 -4.60
CA GLU A 123 -11.94 16.09 -3.89
C GLU A 123 -11.45 15.03 -4.88
N ALA A 124 -12.21 14.71 -5.93
CA ALA A 124 -11.81 13.74 -6.95
C ALA A 124 -10.52 14.18 -7.66
N LEU A 125 -10.41 15.46 -8.02
CA LEU A 125 -9.20 16.02 -8.60
C LEU A 125 -8.02 15.95 -7.66
N GLN A 126 -8.21 16.23 -6.36
CA GLN A 126 -7.15 16.10 -5.34
C GLN A 126 -6.67 14.66 -5.19
N VAL A 127 -7.57 13.67 -5.17
CA VAL A 127 -7.21 12.25 -5.13
C VAL A 127 -6.42 11.86 -6.39
N CYS A 128 -6.88 12.25 -7.58
CA CYS A 128 -6.18 11.97 -8.83
C CYS A 128 -4.80 12.66 -8.89
N GLN A 129 -4.68 13.88 -8.39
CA GLN A 129 -3.39 14.58 -8.32
C GLN A 129 -2.45 13.86 -7.36
N LYS A 130 -2.93 13.42 -6.20
CA LYS A 130 -2.12 12.65 -5.25
C LYS A 130 -1.59 11.36 -5.87
N VAL A 131 -2.38 10.66 -6.68
CA VAL A 131 -1.91 9.47 -7.41
C VAL A 131 -0.77 9.81 -8.36
N LYS A 132 -0.86 10.92 -9.10
CA LYS A 132 0.22 11.38 -9.98
C LYS A 132 1.49 11.73 -9.20
N ASP A 133 1.34 12.37 -8.05
CA ASP A 133 2.47 12.74 -7.20
C ASP A 133 3.17 11.48 -6.66
N LEU A 134 2.41 10.45 -6.27
CA LEU A 134 2.93 9.16 -5.83
C LEU A 134 3.66 8.42 -6.96
N GLU A 135 3.09 8.41 -8.16
CA GLU A 135 3.72 7.82 -9.35
C GLU A 135 5.04 8.53 -9.68
N ASN A 136 5.05 9.86 -9.65
CA ASN A 136 6.26 10.67 -9.90
C ASN A 136 7.33 10.47 -8.81
N ALA A 137 6.91 10.22 -7.56
CA ALA A 137 7.81 9.89 -6.46
C ALA A 137 8.39 8.48 -6.54
N GLY A 138 7.92 7.65 -7.49
CA GLY A 138 8.44 6.30 -7.72
C GLY A 138 7.71 5.19 -6.99
N ALA A 139 6.51 5.43 -6.44
CA ALA A 139 5.68 4.35 -5.89
C ALA A 139 5.34 3.32 -6.98
N ALA A 140 5.44 2.04 -6.65
CA ALA A 140 5.12 0.93 -7.55
C ALA A 140 3.62 0.58 -7.56
N CYS A 141 2.99 0.71 -6.41
CA CYS A 141 1.60 0.36 -6.17
C CYS A 141 0.87 1.48 -5.40
N VAL A 142 -0.44 1.57 -5.59
CA VAL A 142 -1.31 2.46 -4.82
C VAL A 142 -2.59 1.75 -4.40
N GLU A 143 -2.88 1.77 -3.13
CA GLU A 143 -4.17 1.38 -2.57
C GLU A 143 -5.15 2.54 -2.70
N VAL A 144 -6.32 2.26 -3.27
CA VAL A 144 -7.38 3.22 -3.53
C VAL A 144 -8.55 2.82 -2.64
N GLU A 145 -8.71 3.52 -1.50
CA GLU A 145 -9.67 3.12 -0.47
C GLU A 145 -10.85 4.08 -0.38
N VAL A 146 -12.04 3.50 -0.43
CA VAL A 146 -13.33 4.18 -0.19
C VAL A 146 -13.45 5.48 -0.99
N VAL A 147 -13.25 5.38 -2.29
CA VAL A 147 -13.52 6.46 -3.27
C VAL A 147 -14.67 6.04 -4.19
N PRO A 148 -15.38 6.99 -4.83
CA PRO A 148 -16.39 6.65 -5.84
C PRO A 148 -15.79 5.80 -6.96
N ILE A 149 -16.57 4.83 -7.46
CA ILE A 149 -16.11 3.88 -8.48
C ILE A 149 -15.61 4.55 -9.76
N GLU A 150 -16.22 5.68 -10.14
CA GLU A 150 -15.82 6.48 -11.30
C GLU A 150 -14.43 7.09 -11.13
N VAL A 151 -14.08 7.49 -9.90
CA VAL A 151 -12.75 8.02 -9.55
C VAL A 151 -11.72 6.89 -9.56
N ALA A 152 -12.05 5.73 -8.98
CA ALA A 152 -11.18 4.56 -8.99
C ALA A 152 -10.92 4.04 -10.41
N ASP A 153 -11.93 3.99 -11.26
CA ASP A 153 -11.82 3.63 -12.68
C ASP A 153 -10.91 4.60 -13.43
N HIS A 154 -11.11 5.91 -13.22
CA HIS A 154 -10.26 6.95 -13.81
C HIS A 154 -8.80 6.80 -13.38
N ILE A 155 -8.54 6.62 -12.09
CA ILE A 155 -7.19 6.38 -11.55
C ILE A 155 -6.57 5.16 -12.22
N THR A 156 -7.29 4.03 -12.22
CA THR A 156 -6.78 2.78 -12.77
C THR A 156 -6.42 2.85 -14.24
N LYS A 157 -7.15 3.64 -15.03
CA LYS A 157 -6.89 3.85 -16.46
C LYS A 157 -5.73 4.81 -16.74
N ASN A 158 -5.43 5.73 -15.81
CA ASN A 158 -4.52 6.85 -16.04
C ASN A 158 -3.23 6.82 -15.20
N THR A 159 -2.96 5.75 -14.45
CA THR A 159 -1.67 5.53 -13.77
C THR A 159 -0.94 4.32 -14.33
N LYS A 160 0.39 4.32 -14.22
CA LYS A 160 1.25 3.16 -14.52
C LYS A 160 1.41 2.24 -13.31
N MET A 161 1.15 2.76 -12.09
CA MET A 161 1.21 1.97 -10.87
C MET A 161 0.20 0.81 -10.89
N ILE A 162 0.48 -0.23 -10.13
CA ILE A 162 -0.51 -1.26 -9.79
C ILE A 162 -1.53 -0.62 -8.85
N THR A 163 -2.82 -0.72 -9.18
CA THR A 163 -3.90 -0.21 -8.34
C THR A 163 -4.55 -1.35 -7.57
N MET A 164 -4.77 -1.15 -6.29
CA MET A 164 -5.49 -2.06 -5.40
C MET A 164 -6.72 -1.33 -4.89
N GLY A 165 -7.91 -1.85 -5.23
CA GLY A 165 -9.18 -1.24 -4.81
C GLY A 165 -9.67 -1.82 -3.49
N MET A 166 -10.07 -0.97 -2.55
CA MET A 166 -10.70 -1.34 -1.29
C MET A 166 -11.95 -0.48 -1.09
N GLY A 167 -13.13 -1.11 -1.15
CA GLY A 167 -14.41 -0.40 -0.95
C GLY A 167 -14.74 0.64 -2.02
N CYS A 168 -14.33 0.42 -3.27
CA CYS A 168 -14.61 1.30 -4.41
C CYS A 168 -15.16 0.53 -5.61
#